data_26339dddeb2c62b171af1ed8b3cfead1
#
_entry.id   26339dddeb2c62b171af1ed8b3cfead1
#
_cell.length_a   1.000
_cell.length_b   1.000
_cell.length_c   1.000
_cell.angle_alpha   90.00
_cell.angle_beta   90.00
_cell.angle_gamma   90.00
#
_symmetry.space_group_name_H-M   'P 1'
#
loop_
_entity.id
_entity.type
_entity.pdbx_description
1 polymer ?
#
loop_
_entity_poly.entity_id
_entity_poly.type
_entity_poly.pdbx_seq_one_letter_code
_entity_poly.pdbx_strand_id
1 'polypeptide(L)'
;MSVRLTALVREIGGQLSRDADLEVHTVAPLNRAQGGELSFVASSKFLPVLQSTQAAVVVVHPSEFEQAHTLQPGLLLWLHEKPYLAYAKVTQRLAQEFHPPAIIHSTATLGKEVILGSEVSIGPNCVIGAHVQIGANTVLHANVTIYPGCIIGARCIIHSGAVIGADGFGFAPDGKRWEKIIQTGRVVIGDDVEIGANTTIDRGALDDTLIGNGVKLDNQIQVAHNVNIGDNTAIAGCVGIAGSTKIGANCTIGGAAMIFGHLEIVDEVHISGATVVSKSLKTPGRYTGYFPIDSHQAWEHNAATVRQLADLRRRIRELEKKLEPMTDMTDQEGKK
;
A
#
# COMPACT_ATOMS: atom_id res chain seq x y z
N MET A 1 -19.49 15.43 -16.35
CA MET A 1 -19.64 14.72 -17.63
C MET A 1 -20.40 13.44 -17.42
N SER A 2 -21.08 12.93 -18.45
CA SER A 2 -21.67 11.60 -18.40
C SER A 2 -20.97 10.73 -19.44
N VAL A 3 -20.96 9.44 -19.19
CA VAL A 3 -20.39 8.44 -20.10
C VAL A 3 -21.44 7.34 -20.33
N ARG A 4 -21.61 6.92 -21.57
CA ARG A 4 -22.54 5.83 -21.87
C ARG A 4 -22.07 4.52 -21.28
N LEU A 5 -22.98 3.81 -20.61
CA LEU A 5 -22.69 2.53 -19.99
C LEU A 5 -22.15 1.49 -20.97
N THR A 6 -22.71 1.43 -22.17
CA THR A 6 -22.22 0.53 -23.24
C THR A 6 -20.79 0.84 -23.66
N ALA A 7 -20.35 2.10 -23.61
CA ALA A 7 -18.96 2.47 -23.87
C ALA A 7 -18.04 1.98 -22.73
N LEU A 8 -18.46 2.14 -21.48
CA LEU A 8 -17.72 1.64 -20.32
C LEU A 8 -17.57 0.11 -20.37
N VAL A 9 -18.65 -0.62 -20.64
CA VAL A 9 -18.62 -2.09 -20.73
C VAL A 9 -17.70 -2.56 -21.87
N ARG A 10 -17.74 -1.87 -23.03
CA ARG A 10 -16.83 -2.20 -24.15
C ARG A 10 -15.36 -1.99 -23.81
N GLU A 11 -15.05 -0.92 -23.09
CA GLU A 11 -13.67 -0.56 -22.73
C GLU A 11 -13.12 -1.41 -21.58
N ILE A 12 -13.94 -1.66 -20.56
CA ILE A 12 -13.51 -2.27 -19.30
C ILE A 12 -13.71 -3.79 -19.33
N GLY A 13 -14.71 -4.25 -20.09
CA GLY A 13 -15.11 -5.66 -20.18
C GLY A 13 -16.29 -6.01 -19.28
N GLY A 14 -16.65 -7.30 -19.26
CA GLY A 14 -17.82 -7.79 -18.55
C GLY A 14 -19.08 -7.79 -19.42
N GLN A 15 -20.24 -8.06 -18.80
CA GLN A 15 -21.52 -8.21 -19.49
C GLN A 15 -22.65 -7.58 -18.67
N LEU A 16 -23.60 -6.95 -19.33
CA LEU A 16 -24.82 -6.47 -18.68
C LEU A 16 -25.83 -7.62 -18.52
N SER A 17 -26.59 -7.61 -17.43
CA SER A 17 -27.64 -8.60 -17.16
C SER A 17 -28.83 -8.52 -18.12
N ARG A 18 -28.98 -7.40 -18.83
CA ARG A 18 -29.97 -7.15 -19.90
C ARG A 18 -29.46 -6.01 -20.78
N ASP A 19 -29.99 -5.91 -21.98
CA ASP A 19 -29.73 -4.78 -22.87
C ASP A 19 -30.19 -3.49 -22.19
N ALA A 20 -29.27 -2.57 -22.04
CA ALA A 20 -29.51 -1.23 -21.53
C ALA A 20 -28.41 -0.30 -21.97
N ASP A 21 -28.77 0.91 -22.34
CA ASP A 21 -27.83 1.99 -22.63
C ASP A 21 -28.28 3.23 -21.88
N LEU A 22 -27.63 3.53 -20.78
CA LEU A 22 -27.90 4.70 -19.95
C LEU A 22 -26.61 5.52 -19.77
N GLU A 23 -26.79 6.76 -19.37
CA GLU A 23 -25.66 7.61 -19.01
C GLU A 23 -25.28 7.45 -17.55
N VAL A 24 -23.98 7.22 -17.29
CA VAL A 24 -23.39 7.20 -15.97
C VAL A 24 -22.74 8.55 -15.73
N HIS A 25 -23.18 9.27 -14.70
CA HIS A 25 -22.69 10.60 -14.37
C HIS A 25 -21.59 10.57 -13.31
N THR A 26 -21.71 9.65 -12.36
CA THR A 26 -20.76 9.48 -11.26
C THR A 26 -20.86 8.09 -10.65
N VAL A 27 -19.99 7.80 -9.72
CA VAL A 27 -20.02 6.61 -8.88
C VAL A 27 -20.39 6.98 -7.46
N ALA A 28 -21.20 6.15 -6.79
CA ALA A 28 -21.64 6.41 -5.44
C ALA A 28 -21.64 5.14 -4.59
N PRO A 29 -21.53 5.26 -3.24
CA PRO A 29 -21.70 4.14 -2.34
C PRO A 29 -23.06 3.47 -2.52
N LEU A 30 -23.10 2.14 -2.46
CA LEU A 30 -24.26 1.33 -2.77
C LEU A 30 -25.54 1.74 -2.03
N ASN A 31 -25.41 2.16 -0.77
CA ASN A 31 -26.52 2.59 0.08
C ASN A 31 -27.00 4.04 -0.13
N ARG A 32 -26.32 4.81 -0.99
CA ARG A 32 -26.65 6.23 -1.26
C ARG A 32 -26.78 6.53 -2.74
N ALA A 33 -26.44 5.58 -3.60
CA ALA A 33 -26.50 5.75 -5.03
C ALA A 33 -27.92 6.05 -5.51
N GLN A 34 -28.04 6.96 -6.49
CA GLN A 34 -29.28 7.42 -7.11
C GLN A 34 -29.33 7.09 -8.60
N GLY A 35 -30.42 7.42 -9.25
CA GLY A 35 -30.55 7.26 -10.70
C GLY A 35 -29.46 8.00 -11.48
N GLY A 36 -28.86 7.33 -12.48
CA GLY A 36 -27.70 7.84 -13.23
C GLY A 36 -26.34 7.60 -12.57
N GLU A 37 -26.29 7.00 -11.38
CA GLU A 37 -25.06 6.69 -10.67
C GLU A 37 -24.74 5.19 -10.75
N LEU A 38 -23.45 4.86 -10.87
CA LEU A 38 -22.93 3.50 -10.82
C LEU A 38 -22.48 3.17 -9.40
N SER A 39 -22.72 1.94 -8.98
CA SER A 39 -22.15 1.40 -7.75
C SER A 39 -21.55 0.01 -8.00
N PHE A 40 -21.00 -0.61 -6.95
CA PHE A 40 -20.40 -1.93 -7.05
C PHE A 40 -20.50 -2.70 -5.73
N VAL A 41 -20.46 -4.03 -5.82
CA VAL A 41 -20.36 -4.94 -4.67
C VAL A 41 -18.92 -5.41 -4.56
N ALA A 42 -18.21 -4.93 -3.53
CA ALA A 42 -16.81 -5.32 -3.30
C ALA A 42 -16.68 -6.70 -2.62
N SER A 43 -17.72 -7.16 -1.95
CA SER A 43 -17.76 -8.42 -1.20
C SER A 43 -19.21 -8.82 -0.97
N SER A 44 -19.49 -10.13 -0.93
CA SER A 44 -20.81 -10.71 -0.69
C SER A 44 -21.51 -10.21 0.57
N LYS A 45 -20.77 -9.71 1.58
CA LYS A 45 -21.35 -9.07 2.77
C LYS A 45 -22.22 -7.85 2.43
N PHE A 46 -21.98 -7.20 1.30
CA PHE A 46 -22.73 -6.01 0.88
C PHE A 46 -23.94 -6.33 -0.02
N LEU A 47 -24.13 -7.59 -0.42
CA LEU A 47 -25.28 -7.99 -1.25
C LEU A 47 -26.63 -7.59 -0.63
N PRO A 48 -26.89 -7.73 0.68
CA PRO A 48 -28.17 -7.32 1.26
C PRO A 48 -28.52 -5.84 1.04
N VAL A 49 -27.53 -4.98 0.86
CA VAL A 49 -27.74 -3.54 0.60
C VAL A 49 -28.39 -3.30 -0.78
N LEU A 50 -28.30 -4.26 -1.69
CA LEU A 50 -28.95 -4.17 -3.00
C LEU A 50 -30.47 -3.97 -2.89
N GLN A 51 -31.12 -4.48 -1.84
CA GLN A 51 -32.58 -4.32 -1.66
C GLN A 51 -33.05 -2.87 -1.59
N SER A 52 -32.17 -1.95 -1.16
CA SER A 52 -32.51 -0.55 -0.95
C SER A 52 -31.78 0.43 -1.87
N THR A 53 -30.85 -0.05 -2.69
CA THR A 53 -30.10 0.85 -3.58
C THR A 53 -30.98 1.43 -4.66
N GLN A 54 -30.73 2.70 -5.02
CA GLN A 54 -31.34 3.40 -6.16
C GLN A 54 -30.35 3.57 -7.32
N ALA A 55 -29.20 2.86 -7.27
CA ALA A 55 -28.19 2.93 -8.31
C ALA A 55 -28.77 2.58 -9.69
N ALA A 56 -28.36 3.29 -10.72
CA ALA A 56 -28.77 2.98 -12.10
C ALA A 56 -28.18 1.66 -12.60
N VAL A 57 -26.99 1.32 -12.15
CA VAL A 57 -26.29 0.06 -12.45
C VAL A 57 -25.34 -0.32 -11.31
N VAL A 58 -25.25 -1.61 -11.02
CA VAL A 58 -24.31 -2.12 -9.99
C VAL A 58 -23.40 -3.18 -10.59
N VAL A 59 -22.09 -3.01 -10.40
CA VAL A 59 -21.10 -4.02 -10.80
C VAL A 59 -21.04 -5.11 -9.74
N VAL A 60 -21.23 -6.36 -10.17
CA VAL A 60 -21.21 -7.56 -9.31
C VAL A 60 -20.35 -8.65 -9.93
N HIS A 61 -19.82 -9.55 -9.10
CA HIS A 61 -19.16 -10.75 -9.59
C HIS A 61 -20.18 -11.70 -10.23
N PRO A 62 -19.89 -12.41 -11.34
CA PRO A 62 -20.83 -13.32 -12.00
C PRO A 62 -21.43 -14.37 -11.06
N SER A 63 -20.67 -14.91 -10.12
CA SER A 63 -21.18 -15.88 -9.14
C SER A 63 -22.22 -15.33 -8.16
N GLU A 64 -22.35 -14.02 -8.06
CA GLU A 64 -23.30 -13.33 -7.18
C GLU A 64 -24.59 -12.91 -7.93
N PHE A 65 -24.67 -13.18 -9.23
CA PHE A 65 -25.78 -12.73 -10.08
C PHE A 65 -27.15 -13.20 -9.58
N GLU A 66 -27.33 -14.50 -9.35
CA GLU A 66 -28.62 -15.07 -8.93
C GLU A 66 -29.11 -14.48 -7.59
N GLN A 67 -28.21 -14.32 -6.64
CA GLN A 67 -28.52 -13.71 -5.36
C GLN A 67 -28.86 -12.22 -5.52
N ALA A 68 -28.07 -11.48 -6.28
CA ALA A 68 -28.30 -10.06 -6.53
C ALA A 68 -29.63 -9.82 -7.26
N HIS A 69 -29.92 -10.65 -8.28
CA HIS A 69 -31.17 -10.59 -9.03
C HIS A 69 -32.41 -10.92 -8.16
N THR A 70 -32.28 -11.89 -7.27
CA THR A 70 -33.34 -12.23 -6.31
C THR A 70 -33.62 -11.09 -5.34
N LEU A 71 -32.59 -10.41 -4.84
CA LEU A 71 -32.71 -9.29 -3.91
C LEU A 71 -33.36 -8.06 -4.54
N GLN A 72 -33.08 -7.78 -5.80
CA GLN A 72 -33.67 -6.66 -6.57
C GLN A 72 -33.82 -7.00 -8.06
N PRO A 73 -34.90 -7.67 -8.48
CA PRO A 73 -35.08 -8.16 -9.86
C PRO A 73 -35.05 -7.08 -10.95
N GLY A 74 -35.40 -5.84 -10.59
CA GLY A 74 -35.41 -4.71 -11.53
C GLY A 74 -34.07 -4.01 -11.72
N LEU A 75 -33.09 -4.30 -10.88
CA LEU A 75 -31.79 -3.63 -10.93
C LEU A 75 -30.97 -4.06 -12.16
N LEU A 76 -30.36 -3.10 -12.84
CA LEU A 76 -29.41 -3.39 -13.89
C LEU A 76 -28.07 -3.81 -13.25
N LEU A 77 -27.60 -5.02 -13.57
CA LEU A 77 -26.34 -5.55 -13.08
C LEU A 77 -25.32 -5.57 -14.21
N TRP A 78 -24.08 -5.17 -13.87
CA TRP A 78 -22.92 -5.32 -14.73
C TRP A 78 -22.03 -6.43 -14.15
N LEU A 79 -21.99 -7.58 -14.82
CA LEU A 79 -21.24 -8.77 -14.40
C LEU A 79 -19.78 -8.61 -14.80
N HIS A 80 -18.87 -8.60 -13.83
CA HIS A 80 -17.45 -8.46 -14.05
C HIS A 80 -16.66 -9.31 -13.05
N GLU A 81 -15.66 -10.08 -13.53
CA GLU A 81 -14.83 -10.96 -12.68
C GLU A 81 -14.09 -10.25 -11.53
N LYS A 82 -13.84 -8.97 -11.70
CA LYS A 82 -13.18 -8.12 -10.71
C LYS A 82 -13.97 -6.80 -10.52
N PRO A 83 -15.09 -6.81 -9.74
CA PRO A 83 -15.96 -5.62 -9.62
C PRO A 83 -15.23 -4.37 -9.12
N TYR A 84 -14.30 -4.53 -8.19
CA TYR A 84 -13.50 -3.42 -7.64
C TYR A 84 -12.54 -2.82 -8.69
N LEU A 85 -11.98 -3.64 -9.58
CA LEU A 85 -11.16 -3.15 -10.69
C LEU A 85 -12.02 -2.41 -11.73
N ALA A 86 -13.21 -2.92 -12.05
CA ALA A 86 -14.14 -2.22 -12.93
C ALA A 86 -14.51 -0.85 -12.35
N TYR A 87 -14.85 -0.79 -11.08
CA TYR A 87 -15.08 0.47 -10.36
C TYR A 87 -13.90 1.44 -10.50
N ALA A 88 -12.66 0.99 -10.23
CA ALA A 88 -11.48 1.83 -10.36
C ALA A 88 -11.32 2.42 -11.77
N LYS A 89 -11.51 1.59 -12.82
CA LYS A 89 -11.45 2.06 -14.21
C LYS A 89 -12.57 3.04 -14.55
N VAL A 90 -13.78 2.82 -14.04
CA VAL A 90 -14.91 3.77 -14.22
C VAL A 90 -14.59 5.11 -13.56
N THR A 91 -14.04 5.12 -12.33
CA THR A 91 -13.65 6.38 -11.67
C THR A 91 -12.60 7.14 -12.47
N GLN A 92 -11.58 6.45 -12.98
CA GLN A 92 -10.56 7.05 -13.85
C GLN A 92 -11.17 7.64 -15.12
N ARG A 93 -12.11 6.93 -15.75
CA ARG A 93 -12.76 7.38 -16.98
C ARG A 93 -13.63 8.61 -16.76
N LEU A 94 -14.35 8.67 -15.64
CA LEU A 94 -15.17 9.82 -15.25
C LEU A 94 -14.33 11.02 -14.79
N ALA A 95 -13.13 10.77 -14.21
CA ALA A 95 -12.22 11.79 -13.68
C ALA A 95 -11.24 12.35 -14.72
N GLN A 96 -11.30 11.95 -15.98
CA GLN A 96 -10.34 12.39 -17.03
C GLN A 96 -10.14 13.91 -17.13
N GLU A 97 -11.06 14.71 -16.61
CA GLU A 97 -10.95 16.18 -16.57
C GLU A 97 -10.15 16.75 -15.39
N PHE A 98 -9.80 15.90 -14.41
CA PHE A 98 -9.09 16.33 -13.21
C PHE A 98 -7.55 16.22 -13.32
N HIS A 99 -7.01 15.95 -14.50
CA HIS A 99 -5.56 16.04 -14.67
C HIS A 99 -5.14 17.52 -14.67
N PRO A 100 -4.24 17.92 -13.77
CA PRO A 100 -3.74 19.29 -13.80
C PRO A 100 -3.06 19.52 -15.16
N PRO A 101 -3.27 20.70 -15.78
CA PRO A 101 -2.57 21.03 -17.01
C PRO A 101 -1.05 20.97 -16.79
N ALA A 102 -0.31 20.67 -17.85
CA ALA A 102 1.16 20.68 -17.83
C ALA A 102 1.68 22.10 -17.58
N ILE A 103 1.72 22.51 -16.33
CA ILE A 103 2.10 23.85 -15.90
C ILE A 103 3.14 23.76 -14.80
N ILE A 104 4.21 24.56 -14.93
CA ILE A 104 5.13 24.83 -13.84
C ILE A 104 4.62 26.10 -13.14
N HIS A 105 4.18 25.95 -11.89
CA HIS A 105 3.65 27.08 -11.13
C HIS A 105 4.73 28.14 -10.90
N SER A 106 4.38 29.42 -10.96
CA SER A 106 5.33 30.54 -10.86
C SER A 106 6.08 30.62 -9.52
N THR A 107 5.56 29.98 -8.48
CA THR A 107 6.25 29.90 -7.16
C THR A 107 7.12 28.65 -7.01
N ALA A 108 7.18 27.77 -8.00
CA ALA A 108 8.10 26.65 -7.99
C ALA A 108 9.53 27.13 -8.25
N THR A 109 10.48 26.56 -7.51
CA THR A 109 11.90 26.86 -7.66
C THR A 109 12.61 25.66 -8.28
N LEU A 110 13.27 25.85 -9.43
CA LEU A 110 14.05 24.84 -10.11
C LEU A 110 15.54 25.18 -10.00
N GLY A 111 16.33 24.20 -9.58
CA GLY A 111 17.78 24.27 -9.54
C GLY A 111 18.42 24.26 -10.95
N LYS A 112 19.74 24.34 -10.99
CA LYS A 112 20.47 24.28 -12.25
C LYS A 112 20.34 22.90 -12.89
N GLU A 113 20.27 22.86 -14.22
CA GLU A 113 20.32 21.64 -15.01
C GLU A 113 19.22 20.61 -14.64
N VAL A 114 18.04 21.10 -14.23
CA VAL A 114 16.85 20.27 -14.08
C VAL A 114 16.37 19.86 -15.48
N ILE A 115 16.12 18.56 -15.67
CA ILE A 115 15.60 18.01 -16.94
C ILE A 115 14.14 17.58 -16.70
N LEU A 116 13.24 18.14 -17.49
CA LEU A 116 11.81 17.82 -17.44
C LEU A 116 11.40 17.12 -18.74
N GLY A 117 10.70 16.01 -18.61
CA GLY A 117 10.02 15.36 -19.74
C GLY A 117 8.82 16.18 -20.24
N SER A 118 8.18 15.70 -21.30
CA SER A 118 6.94 16.33 -21.81
C SER A 118 5.81 16.23 -20.78
N GLU A 119 4.91 17.22 -20.79
CA GLU A 119 3.68 17.23 -19.98
C GLU A 119 3.90 17.06 -18.47
N VAL A 120 5.03 17.50 -17.92
CA VAL A 120 5.27 17.55 -16.48
C VAL A 120 4.49 18.70 -15.86
N SER A 121 3.81 18.45 -14.76
CA SER A 121 3.10 19.44 -13.96
C SER A 121 3.78 19.62 -12.61
N ILE A 122 4.11 20.88 -12.24
CA ILE A 122 4.76 21.22 -10.97
C ILE A 122 3.90 22.27 -10.23
N GLY A 123 3.35 21.86 -9.10
CA GLY A 123 2.48 22.67 -8.25
C GLY A 123 3.20 23.81 -7.52
N PRO A 124 2.44 24.62 -6.79
CA PRO A 124 2.99 25.78 -6.07
C PRO A 124 3.97 25.38 -4.97
N ASN A 125 4.99 26.25 -4.77
CA ASN A 125 6.00 26.12 -3.72
C ASN A 125 6.82 24.81 -3.76
N CYS A 126 6.87 24.13 -4.89
CA CYS A 126 7.78 23.00 -5.09
C CYS A 126 9.24 23.51 -5.16
N VAL A 127 10.15 22.73 -4.58
CA VAL A 127 11.59 23.00 -4.64
C VAL A 127 12.29 21.81 -5.27
N ILE A 128 12.83 22.00 -6.47
CA ILE A 128 13.51 20.98 -7.25
C ILE A 128 15.00 21.29 -7.27
N GLY A 129 15.80 20.41 -6.69
CA GLY A 129 17.26 20.56 -6.59
C GLY A 129 17.97 20.50 -7.95
N ALA A 130 19.26 20.88 -7.98
CA ALA A 130 20.05 20.83 -9.20
C ALA A 130 20.20 19.38 -9.73
N HIS A 131 20.29 19.24 -11.06
CA HIS A 131 20.49 17.96 -11.76
C HIS A 131 19.37 16.92 -11.54
N VAL A 132 18.21 17.31 -11.05
CA VAL A 132 17.04 16.43 -10.95
C VAL A 132 16.48 16.14 -12.34
N GLN A 133 16.07 14.90 -12.57
CA GLN A 133 15.42 14.47 -13.80
C GLN A 133 13.99 14.01 -13.48
N ILE A 134 13.01 14.49 -14.24
CA ILE A 134 11.59 14.14 -14.06
C ILE A 134 11.03 13.66 -15.40
N GLY A 135 10.54 12.43 -15.43
CA GLY A 135 9.95 11.80 -16.62
C GLY A 135 8.61 12.41 -17.04
N ALA A 136 8.23 12.12 -18.27
CA ALA A 136 7.03 12.68 -18.92
C ALA A 136 5.74 12.37 -18.15
N ASN A 137 4.75 13.28 -18.24
CA ASN A 137 3.43 13.15 -17.59
C ASN A 137 3.45 13.01 -16.06
N THR A 138 4.55 13.35 -15.40
CA THR A 138 4.66 13.30 -13.93
C THR A 138 4.07 14.57 -13.32
N VAL A 139 3.31 14.37 -12.24
CA VAL A 139 2.61 15.44 -11.50
C VAL A 139 3.21 15.58 -10.11
N LEU A 140 3.72 16.77 -9.79
CA LEU A 140 4.10 17.16 -8.45
C LEU A 140 3.04 18.10 -7.89
N HIS A 141 2.40 17.72 -6.80
CA HIS A 141 1.46 18.60 -6.08
C HIS A 141 2.22 19.68 -5.30
N ALA A 142 1.49 20.56 -4.62
CA ALA A 142 2.08 21.67 -3.89
C ALA A 142 3.08 21.24 -2.80
N ASN A 143 4.13 22.06 -2.57
CA ASN A 143 5.09 21.88 -1.47
C ASN A 143 5.91 20.58 -1.54
N VAL A 144 6.11 20.01 -2.71
CA VAL A 144 7.02 18.86 -2.90
C VAL A 144 8.46 19.36 -2.92
N THR A 145 9.36 18.66 -2.21
CA THR A 145 10.80 18.94 -2.22
C THR A 145 11.57 17.75 -2.78
N ILE A 146 12.35 17.99 -3.83
CA ILE A 146 13.24 16.99 -4.43
C ILE A 146 14.67 17.50 -4.34
N TYR A 147 15.51 16.75 -3.63
CA TYR A 147 16.92 17.10 -3.44
C TYR A 147 17.77 16.84 -4.70
N PRO A 148 18.97 17.46 -4.78
CA PRO A 148 19.80 17.37 -5.98
C PRO A 148 20.12 15.95 -6.42
N GLY A 149 20.15 15.75 -7.75
CA GLY A 149 20.58 14.52 -8.40
C GLY A 149 19.54 13.40 -8.44
N CYS A 150 18.37 13.55 -7.81
CA CYS A 150 17.31 12.52 -7.82
C CYS A 150 16.74 12.32 -9.24
N ILE A 151 16.28 11.10 -9.52
CA ILE A 151 15.63 10.73 -10.77
C ILE A 151 14.22 10.25 -10.47
N ILE A 152 13.25 10.84 -11.14
CA ILE A 152 11.84 10.48 -11.06
C ILE A 152 11.40 9.99 -12.44
N GLY A 153 10.78 8.83 -12.51
CA GLY A 153 10.25 8.25 -13.74
C GLY A 153 9.06 9.01 -14.34
N ALA A 154 8.47 8.44 -15.35
CA ALA A 154 7.32 8.98 -16.06
C ALA A 154 5.99 8.61 -15.36
N ARG A 155 4.92 9.40 -15.58
CA ARG A 155 3.56 9.15 -15.08
C ARG A 155 3.47 8.98 -13.57
N CYS A 156 4.41 9.56 -12.83
CA CYS A 156 4.38 9.55 -11.37
C CYS A 156 3.43 10.63 -10.84
N ILE A 157 2.86 10.36 -9.67
CA ILE A 157 2.06 11.34 -8.91
C ILE A 157 2.70 11.51 -7.54
N ILE A 158 3.15 12.71 -7.21
CA ILE A 158 3.79 13.00 -5.93
C ILE A 158 2.96 14.03 -5.19
N HIS A 159 2.39 13.59 -4.07
CA HIS A 159 1.46 14.41 -3.27
C HIS A 159 2.18 15.41 -2.37
N SER A 160 1.40 16.38 -1.90
CA SER A 160 1.89 17.55 -1.17
C SER A 160 2.73 17.19 0.06
N GLY A 161 3.82 17.93 0.22
CA GLY A 161 4.70 17.78 1.38
C GLY A 161 5.65 16.60 1.33
N ALA A 162 5.64 15.80 0.26
CA ALA A 162 6.62 14.72 0.09
C ALA A 162 8.04 15.30 -0.05
N VAL A 163 9.02 14.64 0.60
CA VAL A 163 10.44 15.01 0.55
C VAL A 163 11.24 13.84 0.01
N ILE A 164 11.95 14.07 -1.10
CA ILE A 164 12.69 13.03 -1.81
C ILE A 164 14.17 13.40 -1.86
N GLY A 165 15.04 12.52 -1.36
CA GLY A 165 16.49 12.65 -1.45
C GLY A 165 17.14 13.45 -0.31
N ALA A 166 16.46 13.66 0.82
CA ALA A 166 17.10 14.16 2.03
C ALA A 166 18.18 13.17 2.53
N ASP A 167 19.14 13.66 3.33
CA ASP A 167 20.17 12.79 3.90
C ASP A 167 19.55 11.74 4.82
N GLY A 168 19.96 10.50 4.65
CA GLY A 168 19.67 9.42 5.59
C GLY A 168 20.36 9.61 6.94
N PHE A 169 19.95 8.85 7.94
CA PHE A 169 20.53 8.87 9.27
C PHE A 169 21.88 8.14 9.30
N GLY A 170 22.94 8.87 8.96
CA GLY A 170 24.31 8.35 8.89
C GLY A 170 25.22 9.11 9.85
N PHE A 171 25.58 8.49 11.00
CA PHE A 171 26.48 9.07 11.99
C PHE A 171 27.41 8.01 12.59
N ALA A 172 28.67 8.35 12.79
CA ALA A 172 29.65 7.54 13.50
C ALA A 172 29.83 8.05 14.92
N PRO A 173 29.91 7.20 15.95
CA PRO A 173 30.21 7.63 17.30
C PRO A 173 31.69 8.05 17.43
N ASP A 174 31.91 9.23 17.98
CA ASP A 174 33.22 9.72 18.39
C ASP A 174 33.17 10.15 19.87
N GLY A 175 33.47 9.22 20.77
CA GLY A 175 33.32 9.39 22.19
C GLY A 175 31.87 9.67 22.60
N LYS A 176 31.58 10.92 23.01
CA LYS A 176 30.22 11.39 23.36
C LYS A 176 29.56 12.22 22.26
N ARG A 177 30.13 12.27 21.07
CA ARG A 177 29.67 13.05 19.92
C ARG A 177 29.33 12.12 18.78
N TRP A 178 28.67 12.69 17.77
CA TRP A 178 28.32 12.02 16.52
C TRP A 178 28.95 12.77 15.35
N GLU A 179 29.79 12.07 14.59
CA GLU A 179 30.35 12.59 13.34
C GLU A 179 29.43 12.22 12.19
N LYS A 180 29.06 13.20 11.37
CA LYS A 180 28.16 13.02 10.24
C LYS A 180 28.84 12.24 9.13
N ILE A 181 28.21 11.17 8.66
CA ILE A 181 28.57 10.47 7.41
C ILE A 181 27.82 11.15 6.25
N ILE A 182 28.60 11.74 5.34
CA ILE A 182 28.03 12.42 4.16
C ILE A 182 27.34 11.40 3.26
N GLN A 183 26.12 11.70 2.87
CA GLN A 183 25.30 10.85 2.02
C GLN A 183 25.47 11.31 0.56
N THR A 184 26.11 10.49 -0.27
CA THR A 184 26.47 10.82 -1.66
C THR A 184 25.63 10.14 -2.72
N GLY A 185 24.87 9.12 -2.34
CA GLY A 185 23.88 8.48 -3.20
C GLY A 185 22.69 9.41 -3.48
N ARG A 186 21.74 8.93 -4.20
CA ARG A 186 20.51 9.65 -4.59
C ARG A 186 19.29 8.77 -4.42
N VAL A 187 18.11 9.28 -4.79
CA VAL A 187 16.88 8.49 -4.94
C VAL A 187 16.60 8.33 -6.43
N VAL A 188 16.31 7.10 -6.83
CA VAL A 188 15.87 6.75 -8.19
C VAL A 188 14.48 6.11 -8.09
N ILE A 189 13.51 6.72 -8.74
CA ILE A 189 12.11 6.29 -8.76
C ILE A 189 11.74 5.90 -10.18
N GLY A 190 11.15 4.71 -10.34
CA GLY A 190 10.66 4.20 -11.61
C GLY A 190 9.41 4.89 -12.13
N ASP A 191 8.80 4.33 -13.16
CA ASP A 191 7.59 4.83 -13.80
C ASP A 191 6.32 4.44 -13.02
N ASP A 192 5.23 5.19 -13.23
CA ASP A 192 3.90 4.89 -12.69
C ASP A 192 3.84 4.81 -11.15
N VAL A 193 4.76 5.49 -10.45
CA VAL A 193 4.84 5.51 -8.99
C VAL A 193 3.92 6.58 -8.42
N GLU A 194 3.25 6.26 -7.31
CA GLU A 194 2.47 7.23 -6.55
C GLU A 194 3.04 7.36 -5.14
N ILE A 195 3.30 8.60 -4.71
CA ILE A 195 3.86 8.91 -3.39
C ILE A 195 2.90 9.84 -2.64
N GLY A 196 2.38 9.35 -1.53
CA GLY A 196 1.43 10.04 -0.68
C GLY A 196 2.00 11.25 0.05
N ALA A 197 1.08 12.02 0.62
CA ALA A 197 1.43 13.27 1.28
C ALA A 197 2.35 13.06 2.50
N ASN A 198 3.34 13.95 2.65
CA ASN A 198 4.33 13.93 3.74
C ASN A 198 5.14 12.62 3.85
N THR A 199 5.21 11.84 2.80
CA THR A 199 6.12 10.69 2.72
C THR A 199 7.54 11.18 2.47
N THR A 200 8.51 10.59 3.18
CA THR A 200 9.93 10.94 3.07
C THR A 200 10.73 9.75 2.55
N ILE A 201 11.60 10.00 1.58
CA ILE A 201 12.49 9.00 0.96
C ILE A 201 13.90 9.54 1.04
N ASP A 202 14.73 8.94 1.90
CA ASP A 202 16.10 9.36 2.10
C ASP A 202 16.99 8.88 0.95
N ARG A 203 18.02 9.67 0.61
CA ARG A 203 19.05 9.24 -0.33
C ARG A 203 19.92 8.13 0.25
N GLY A 204 20.52 7.35 -0.60
CA GLY A 204 21.47 6.36 -0.16
C GLY A 204 22.79 6.97 0.35
N ALA A 205 23.48 6.23 1.19
CA ALA A 205 24.75 6.68 1.77
C ALA A 205 25.85 6.79 0.68
N LEU A 206 26.09 5.71 -0.05
CA LEU A 206 27.01 5.64 -1.17
C LEU A 206 26.29 5.23 -2.45
N ASP A 207 25.50 4.14 -2.37
CA ASP A 207 24.64 3.68 -3.44
C ASP A 207 23.27 4.35 -3.37
N ASP A 208 22.44 4.18 -4.39
CA ASP A 208 21.12 4.81 -4.48
C ASP A 208 20.06 4.11 -3.59
N THR A 209 19.04 4.87 -3.19
CA THR A 209 17.74 4.34 -2.74
C THR A 209 16.86 4.15 -3.95
N LEU A 210 16.25 2.96 -4.11
CA LEU A 210 15.58 2.56 -5.35
C LEU A 210 14.11 2.25 -5.11
N ILE A 211 13.23 2.87 -5.90
CA ILE A 211 11.79 2.61 -5.91
C ILE A 211 11.42 2.10 -7.30
N GLY A 212 10.93 0.87 -7.38
CA GLY A 212 10.54 0.21 -8.63
C GLY A 212 9.32 0.82 -9.31
N ASN A 213 9.00 0.33 -10.51
CA ASN A 213 7.86 0.79 -11.28
C ASN A 213 6.54 0.41 -10.61
N GLY A 214 5.52 1.24 -10.76
CA GLY A 214 4.17 0.95 -10.28
C GLY A 214 4.00 0.93 -8.76
N VAL A 215 5.04 1.24 -7.99
CA VAL A 215 5.00 1.28 -6.52
C VAL A 215 3.99 2.33 -6.04
N LYS A 216 3.22 1.98 -5.01
CA LYS A 216 2.27 2.88 -4.35
C LYS A 216 2.67 3.06 -2.89
N LEU A 217 3.07 4.26 -2.53
CA LEU A 217 3.35 4.67 -1.16
C LEU A 217 2.24 5.60 -0.69
N ASP A 218 1.57 5.23 0.39
CA ASP A 218 0.55 6.06 1.03
C ASP A 218 1.20 7.22 1.82
N ASN A 219 0.44 7.91 2.63
CA ASN A 219 0.86 9.10 3.36
C ASN A 219 1.76 8.76 4.56
N GLN A 220 2.68 9.69 4.90
CA GLN A 220 3.50 9.63 6.11
C GLN A 220 4.38 8.39 6.22
N ILE A 221 4.86 7.88 5.10
CA ILE A 221 5.80 6.77 5.08
C ILE A 221 7.22 7.29 5.22
N GLN A 222 8.07 6.61 6.01
CA GLN A 222 9.51 6.83 6.06
C GLN A 222 10.23 5.71 5.33
N VAL A 223 10.90 6.03 4.22
CA VAL A 223 11.83 5.15 3.51
C VAL A 223 13.25 5.63 3.80
N ALA A 224 14.01 4.86 4.58
CA ALA A 224 15.37 5.22 4.94
C ALA A 224 16.37 4.95 3.80
N HIS A 225 17.63 5.36 4.01
CA HIS A 225 18.70 5.29 3.03
C HIS A 225 18.97 3.86 2.52
N ASN A 226 19.32 3.73 1.24
CA ASN A 226 19.66 2.46 0.59
C ASN A 226 18.55 1.39 0.61
N VAL A 227 17.31 1.77 0.86
CA VAL A 227 16.17 0.86 0.72
C VAL A 227 15.93 0.60 -0.76
N ASN A 228 15.56 -0.64 -1.09
CA ASN A 228 15.14 -1.04 -2.41
C ASN A 228 13.73 -1.62 -2.33
N ILE A 229 12.79 -1.05 -3.09
CA ILE A 229 11.39 -1.51 -3.17
C ILE A 229 11.12 -1.98 -4.60
N GLY A 230 10.78 -3.27 -4.75
CA GLY A 230 10.46 -3.89 -6.03
C GLY A 230 9.14 -3.43 -6.64
N ASP A 231 8.99 -3.71 -7.93
CA ASP A 231 7.86 -3.26 -8.77
C ASP A 231 6.49 -3.63 -8.18
N ASN A 232 5.50 -2.76 -8.40
CA ASN A 232 4.10 -2.97 -8.03
C ASN A 232 3.85 -3.24 -6.54
N THR A 233 4.80 -2.93 -5.66
CA THR A 233 4.61 -3.03 -4.21
C THR A 233 3.77 -1.87 -3.70
N ALA A 234 2.79 -2.18 -2.83
CA ALA A 234 1.89 -1.20 -2.24
C ALA A 234 2.10 -1.13 -0.71
N ILE A 235 2.30 0.08 -0.19
CA ILE A 235 2.63 0.34 1.21
C ILE A 235 1.64 1.36 1.77
N ALA A 236 0.90 0.96 2.80
CA ALA A 236 -0.10 1.82 3.46
C ALA A 236 0.53 2.82 4.44
N GLY A 237 -0.27 3.76 4.90
CA GLY A 237 0.21 4.92 5.67
C GLY A 237 0.98 4.61 6.95
N CYS A 238 1.86 5.53 7.31
CA CYS A 238 2.66 5.49 8.55
C CYS A 238 3.61 4.30 8.67
N VAL A 239 3.98 3.63 7.57
CA VAL A 239 4.99 2.56 7.58
C VAL A 239 6.38 3.15 7.70
N GLY A 240 7.22 2.54 8.55
CA GLY A 240 8.63 2.86 8.65
C GLY A 240 9.50 1.72 8.10
N ILE A 241 10.43 2.05 7.21
CA ILE A 241 11.37 1.10 6.61
C ILE A 241 12.78 1.57 6.93
N ALA A 242 13.50 0.80 7.74
CA ALA A 242 14.86 1.14 8.12
C ALA A 242 15.87 0.82 7.01
N GLY A 243 17.04 1.46 7.09
CA GLY A 243 18.04 1.49 6.04
C GLY A 243 18.52 0.14 5.53
N SER A 244 18.90 0.11 4.26
CA SER A 244 19.45 -1.05 3.55
C SER A 244 18.52 -2.27 3.47
N THR A 245 17.23 -2.09 3.68
CA THR A 245 16.22 -3.14 3.53
C THR A 245 15.85 -3.30 2.06
N LYS A 246 15.71 -4.56 1.63
CA LYS A 246 15.24 -4.93 0.30
C LYS A 246 13.83 -5.53 0.39
N ILE A 247 12.90 -4.95 -0.32
CA ILE A 247 11.50 -5.41 -0.42
C ILE A 247 11.27 -5.82 -1.87
N GLY A 248 10.81 -7.04 -2.08
CA GLY A 248 10.52 -7.60 -3.38
C GLY A 248 9.34 -6.95 -4.10
N ALA A 249 9.04 -7.46 -5.27
CA ALA A 249 7.92 -7.03 -6.10
C ALA A 249 6.58 -7.58 -5.61
N ASN A 250 5.48 -6.92 -5.99
CA ASN A 250 4.10 -7.34 -5.72
C ASN A 250 3.80 -7.56 -4.22
N CYS A 251 4.54 -6.92 -3.33
CA CYS A 251 4.28 -6.98 -1.89
C CYS A 251 3.16 -6.02 -1.48
N THR A 252 2.50 -6.32 -0.36
CA THR A 252 1.60 -5.37 0.29
C THR A 252 1.96 -5.21 1.76
N ILE A 253 2.13 -3.97 2.23
CA ILE A 253 2.52 -3.67 3.60
C ILE A 253 1.41 -2.83 4.25
N GLY A 254 0.80 -3.39 5.28
CA GLY A 254 -0.28 -2.75 6.04
C GLY A 254 0.20 -1.57 6.87
N GLY A 255 -0.69 -0.61 7.09
CA GLY A 255 -0.37 0.65 7.77
C GLY A 255 0.26 0.48 9.14
N ALA A 256 1.14 1.41 9.50
CA ALA A 256 1.90 1.44 10.74
C ALA A 256 2.80 0.22 10.98
N ALA A 257 3.12 -0.57 9.96
CA ALA A 257 4.13 -1.61 10.07
C ALA A 257 5.53 -0.99 10.18
N MET A 258 6.42 -1.64 10.94
CA MET A 258 7.82 -1.23 11.12
C MET A 258 8.75 -2.33 10.65
N ILE A 259 9.65 -2.02 9.72
CA ILE A 259 10.58 -2.98 9.12
C ILE A 259 11.99 -2.60 9.54
N PHE A 260 12.69 -3.53 10.20
CA PHE A 260 14.07 -3.31 10.64
C PHE A 260 15.04 -3.26 9.46
N GLY A 261 16.21 -2.66 9.71
CA GLY A 261 17.23 -2.48 8.68
C GLY A 261 17.92 -3.78 8.25
N HIS A 262 18.51 -3.73 7.04
CA HIS A 262 19.29 -4.83 6.46
C HIS A 262 18.52 -6.14 6.27
N LEU A 263 17.20 -6.07 6.16
CA LEU A 263 16.37 -7.23 5.92
C LEU A 263 16.12 -7.45 4.43
N GLU A 264 15.79 -8.68 4.09
CA GLU A 264 15.33 -9.08 2.77
C GLU A 264 13.92 -9.66 2.87
N ILE A 265 12.99 -9.08 2.13
CA ILE A 265 11.60 -9.51 2.00
C ILE A 265 11.42 -9.91 0.54
N VAL A 266 11.15 -11.20 0.28
CA VAL A 266 10.98 -11.69 -1.08
C VAL A 266 9.68 -11.18 -1.71
N ASP A 267 9.50 -11.42 -3.00
CA ASP A 267 8.30 -11.06 -3.75
C ASP A 267 7.02 -11.68 -3.14
N GLU A 268 5.88 -11.06 -3.41
CA GLU A 268 4.54 -11.56 -3.06
C GLU A 268 4.30 -11.77 -1.55
N VAL A 269 5.00 -10.99 -0.71
CA VAL A 269 4.78 -10.98 0.74
C VAL A 269 3.70 -9.97 1.11
N HIS A 270 2.77 -10.38 1.98
CA HIS A 270 1.72 -9.53 2.54
C HIS A 270 1.94 -9.35 4.04
N ILE A 271 2.23 -8.12 4.48
CA ILE A 271 2.44 -7.78 5.89
C ILE A 271 1.18 -7.10 6.42
N SER A 272 0.62 -7.64 7.51
CA SER A 272 -0.54 -7.04 8.20
C SER A 272 -0.15 -5.71 8.87
N GLY A 273 -1.12 -4.82 9.06
CA GLY A 273 -0.90 -3.54 9.73
C GLY A 273 -0.33 -3.70 11.14
N ALA A 274 0.39 -2.68 11.61
CA ALA A 274 1.04 -2.62 12.92
C ALA A 274 2.02 -3.78 13.22
N THR A 275 2.47 -4.49 12.18
CA THR A 275 3.42 -5.60 12.31
C THR A 275 4.86 -5.08 12.41
N VAL A 276 5.62 -5.61 13.38
CA VAL A 276 7.06 -5.36 13.48
C VAL A 276 7.82 -6.52 12.83
N VAL A 277 8.52 -6.22 11.73
CA VAL A 277 9.34 -7.19 10.99
C VAL A 277 10.78 -7.06 11.44
N SER A 278 11.25 -8.03 12.23
CA SER A 278 12.59 -8.03 12.81
C SER A 278 13.55 -9.06 12.19
N LYS A 279 13.10 -9.79 11.17
CA LYS A 279 13.90 -10.78 10.41
C LYS A 279 13.47 -10.84 8.97
N SER A 280 14.37 -11.26 8.10
CA SER A 280 14.08 -11.48 6.67
C SER A 280 12.95 -12.49 6.46
N LEU A 281 12.10 -12.21 5.47
CA LEU A 281 10.98 -13.06 5.07
C LEU A 281 11.34 -13.70 3.72
N LYS A 282 11.68 -14.97 3.76
CA LYS A 282 12.24 -15.72 2.61
C LYS A 282 11.20 -16.55 1.84
N THR A 283 9.94 -16.47 2.21
CA THR A 283 8.85 -17.22 1.57
C THR A 283 7.68 -16.28 1.33
N PRO A 284 7.06 -16.29 0.13
CA PRO A 284 5.82 -15.56 -0.12
C PRO A 284 4.73 -15.96 0.88
N GLY A 285 3.79 -15.06 1.14
CA GLY A 285 2.67 -15.34 2.02
C GLY A 285 2.31 -14.17 2.95
N ARG A 286 1.35 -14.41 3.84
CA ARG A 286 0.87 -13.38 4.77
C ARG A 286 1.55 -13.51 6.13
N TYR A 287 2.05 -12.39 6.66
CA TYR A 287 2.73 -12.28 7.94
C TYR A 287 2.04 -11.28 8.85
N THR A 288 1.88 -11.64 10.11
CA THR A 288 1.26 -10.81 11.15
C THR A 288 2.10 -10.88 12.41
N GLY A 289 2.43 -9.75 13.01
CA GLY A 289 3.31 -9.68 14.19
C GLY A 289 2.91 -8.56 15.14
N TYR A 290 1.68 -8.57 15.64
CA TYR A 290 1.20 -7.70 16.70
C TYR A 290 0.46 -8.51 17.77
N PHE A 291 0.40 -7.98 19.00
CA PHE A 291 -0.36 -8.60 20.08
C PHE A 291 -1.88 -8.36 19.85
N PRO A 292 -2.74 -9.39 19.99
CA PRO A 292 -4.17 -9.23 19.81
C PRO A 292 -4.76 -8.20 20.74
N ILE A 293 -5.73 -7.41 20.23
CA ILE A 293 -6.51 -6.48 21.05
C ILE A 293 -7.45 -7.25 21.96
N ASP A 294 -7.57 -6.80 23.22
CA ASP A 294 -8.48 -7.36 24.21
C ASP A 294 -8.99 -6.23 25.13
N SER A 295 -9.92 -6.54 26.06
CA SER A 295 -10.24 -5.63 27.14
C SER A 295 -9.00 -5.33 27.97
N HIS A 296 -8.90 -4.13 28.56
CA HIS A 296 -7.69 -3.72 29.29
C HIS A 296 -7.29 -4.74 30.37
N GLN A 297 -8.26 -5.21 31.15
CA GLN A 297 -8.00 -6.19 32.20
C GLN A 297 -7.49 -7.53 31.66
N ALA A 298 -8.10 -8.04 30.59
CA ALA A 298 -7.65 -9.29 29.93
C ALA A 298 -6.25 -9.11 29.32
N TRP A 299 -6.00 -7.95 28.69
CA TRP A 299 -4.71 -7.62 28.10
C TRP A 299 -3.60 -7.57 29.15
N GLU A 300 -3.81 -6.92 30.32
CA GLU A 300 -2.84 -6.89 31.41
C GLU A 300 -2.50 -8.30 31.92
N HIS A 301 -3.52 -9.15 32.10
CA HIS A 301 -3.34 -10.53 32.51
C HIS A 301 -2.51 -11.34 31.51
N ASN A 302 -2.85 -11.22 30.23
CA ASN A 302 -2.14 -11.87 29.14
C ASN A 302 -0.68 -11.35 29.02
N ALA A 303 -0.48 -10.04 29.13
CA ALA A 303 0.86 -9.43 29.09
C ALA A 303 1.76 -9.90 30.25
N ALA A 304 1.18 -10.05 31.46
CA ALA A 304 1.89 -10.63 32.61
C ALA A 304 2.31 -12.09 32.35
N THR A 305 1.43 -12.88 31.72
CA THR A 305 1.72 -14.27 31.34
C THR A 305 2.84 -14.36 30.29
N VAL A 306 2.82 -13.48 29.28
CA VAL A 306 3.88 -13.42 28.26
C VAL A 306 5.26 -13.17 28.89
N ARG A 307 5.36 -12.33 29.91
CA ARG A 307 6.63 -12.10 30.65
C ARG A 307 7.15 -13.35 31.34
N GLN A 308 6.28 -14.30 31.66
CA GLN A 308 6.60 -15.54 32.37
C GLN A 308 6.82 -16.75 31.45
N LEU A 309 6.76 -16.58 30.12
CA LEU A 309 6.86 -17.69 29.16
C LEU A 309 8.12 -18.55 29.34
N ALA A 310 9.27 -17.96 29.66
CA ALA A 310 10.51 -18.68 29.90
C ALA A 310 10.39 -19.61 31.09
N ASP A 311 9.79 -19.14 32.20
CA ASP A 311 9.56 -19.91 33.40
C ASP A 311 8.52 -20.99 33.22
N LEU A 312 7.44 -20.68 32.53
CA LEU A 312 6.41 -21.66 32.13
C LEU A 312 7.02 -22.80 31.30
N ARG A 313 7.84 -22.47 30.28
CA ARG A 313 8.55 -23.46 29.47
C ARG A 313 9.47 -24.37 30.31
N ARG A 314 10.19 -23.80 31.28
CA ARG A 314 11.03 -24.57 32.20
C ARG A 314 10.17 -25.55 33.05
N ARG A 315 9.08 -25.05 33.65
CA ARG A 315 8.16 -25.86 34.46
C ARG A 315 7.50 -26.99 33.65
N ILE A 316 7.10 -26.72 32.41
CA ILE A 316 6.54 -27.77 31.52
C ILE A 316 7.58 -28.86 31.30
N ARG A 317 8.84 -28.52 30.96
CA ARG A 317 9.89 -29.52 30.74
C ARG A 317 10.19 -30.36 32.03
N GLU A 318 10.09 -29.73 33.19
CA GLU A 318 10.27 -30.44 34.47
C GLU A 318 9.11 -31.42 34.74
N LEU A 319 7.89 -31.05 34.36
CA LEU A 319 6.72 -31.93 34.46
C LEU A 319 6.79 -33.09 33.46
N GLU A 320 7.18 -32.82 32.23
CA GLU A 320 7.38 -33.86 31.20
C GLU A 320 8.37 -34.91 31.67
N LYS A 321 9.54 -34.50 32.18
CA LYS A 321 10.55 -35.42 32.77
C LYS A 321 10.04 -36.25 33.94
N LYS A 322 9.08 -35.76 34.72
CA LYS A 322 8.48 -36.52 35.83
C LYS A 322 7.43 -37.52 35.33
N LEU A 323 6.83 -37.31 34.21
CA LEU A 323 5.80 -38.18 33.61
C LEU A 323 6.41 -39.33 32.78
N GLU A 324 7.59 -39.13 32.14
CA GLU A 324 8.26 -40.18 31.36
C GLU A 324 8.46 -41.49 32.13
N PRO A 325 8.84 -41.55 33.44
CA PRO A 325 8.97 -42.80 34.19
C PRO A 325 7.63 -43.48 34.47
N MET A 326 6.50 -42.79 34.42
CA MET A 326 5.20 -43.38 34.73
C MET A 326 4.60 -44.11 33.52
N THR A 327 4.97 -43.80 32.30
CA THR A 327 4.56 -44.48 31.09
C THR A 327 5.26 -45.82 30.89
N ASP A 328 6.52 -45.97 31.33
CA ASP A 328 7.27 -47.22 31.28
C ASP A 328 6.77 -48.28 32.28
N MET A 329 6.09 -47.87 33.35
CA MET A 329 5.56 -48.82 34.36
C MET A 329 4.20 -49.45 33.92
N THR A 330 3.40 -48.77 33.10
CA THR A 330 2.11 -49.25 32.62
C THR A 330 2.23 -50.30 31.50
N ASP A 331 3.35 -50.27 30.74
CA ASP A 331 3.61 -51.28 29.69
C ASP A 331 4.19 -52.59 30.23
N GLN A 332 4.62 -52.68 31.49
CA GLN A 332 5.11 -53.90 32.12
C GLN A 332 4.02 -54.70 32.86
N GLU A 333 2.91 -54.08 33.24
CA GLU A 333 1.78 -54.80 33.90
C GLU A 333 0.82 -55.44 32.93
N GLY A 334 0.88 -55.14 31.60
CA GLY A 334 0.06 -55.72 30.55
C GLY A 334 0.62 -57.04 29.94
N LYS A 335 1.73 -57.56 30.47
CA LYS A 335 2.37 -58.82 29.98
C LYS A 335 2.52 -59.90 31.08
N LYS A 336 1.56 -60.03 31.94
CA LYS A 336 1.43 -61.23 32.79
C LYS A 336 0.12 -61.95 32.58
#